data_7db71959be2affd3af171b60072ec27e
#
_entry.id   7db71959be2affd3af171b60072ec27e
#
_cell.length_a   1.000
_cell.length_b   1.000
_cell.length_c   1.000
_cell.angle_alpha   90.00
_cell.angle_beta   90.00
_cell.angle_gamma   90.00
#
_symmetry.space_group_name_H-M   'P 1'
#
loop_
_entity.id
_entity.type
_entity.pdbx_description
1 polymer ?
#
loop_
_entity_poly.entity_id
_entity_poly.type
_entity_poly.pdbx_seq_one_letter_code
_entity_poly.pdbx_strand_id
1 'polypeptide(L)'
;LKKFIAGRYRIKSGLGLILNNNYSFGKTFSVASIQSSATSLRPHYSLSDGNYLQGATATMSLSRHTETSLFISHRRIDATLTNDSTSIATIVKTGYHRTVSEMRRKHNASQTAAGANIRVSIGQWHVGATAIINHYDKPLRPYTPNKSLYYLYKMHQASGQDFWNVSIDYGYRLGKRLHLEGETATGDCREVATVNTLSWLAGKKISLMLIQR
;
A
#
# COMPACT_ATOMS: atom_id res chain seq x y z
N LEU A 1 -20.03 13.42 -2.24
CA LEU A 1 -18.69 13.28 -2.80
C LEU A 1 -17.76 14.29 -2.09
N LYS A 2 -16.68 13.81 -1.46
CA LYS A 2 -15.65 14.67 -0.81
C LYS A 2 -14.48 14.94 -1.74
N LYS A 3 -14.05 13.92 -2.46
CA LYS A 3 -12.89 14.01 -3.33
C LYS A 3 -13.03 13.03 -4.49
N PHE A 4 -12.65 13.48 -5.67
CA PHE A 4 -12.53 12.65 -6.87
C PHE A 4 -11.21 12.97 -7.56
N ILE A 5 -10.52 11.95 -8.01
CA ILE A 5 -9.30 12.13 -8.80
C ILE A 5 -9.36 11.14 -9.97
N ALA A 6 -9.16 11.66 -11.17
CA ALA A 6 -8.92 10.87 -12.37
C ALA A 6 -7.48 11.12 -12.85
N GLY A 7 -6.79 10.06 -13.27
CA GLY A 7 -5.39 10.11 -13.67
C GLY A 7 -4.46 9.40 -12.70
N ARG A 8 -3.28 9.96 -12.43
CA ARG A 8 -2.30 9.39 -11.49
C ARG A 8 -2.58 9.85 -10.07
N TYR A 9 -2.67 8.92 -9.13
CA TYR A 9 -2.96 9.22 -7.73
C TYR A 9 -2.22 8.29 -6.77
N ARG A 10 -2.22 8.69 -5.49
CA ARG A 10 -1.73 7.92 -4.37
C ARG A 10 -2.81 7.79 -3.34
N ILE A 11 -2.88 6.62 -2.73
CA ILE A 11 -3.82 6.32 -1.66
C ILE A 11 -3.10 5.60 -0.53
N LYS A 12 -3.42 5.98 0.70
CA LYS A 12 -3.06 5.24 1.92
C LYS A 12 -4.33 4.96 2.68
N SER A 13 -4.48 3.75 3.19
CA SER A 13 -5.58 3.35 4.06
C SER A 13 -5.03 2.73 5.33
N GLY A 14 -5.70 2.95 6.45
CA GLY A 14 -5.25 2.47 7.74
C GLY A 14 -3.86 2.96 8.11
N LEU A 15 -3.07 2.13 8.77
CA LEU A 15 -1.65 2.38 9.02
C LEU A 15 -0.79 2.17 7.78
N GLY A 16 -1.37 1.62 6.71
CA GLY A 16 -0.73 1.38 5.44
C GLY A 16 -0.11 0.00 5.31
N LEU A 17 -0.68 -0.99 5.99
CA LEU A 17 -0.19 -2.36 5.94
C LEU A 17 -0.41 -2.99 4.56
N ILE A 18 -1.60 -2.82 3.98
CA ILE A 18 -1.93 -3.36 2.66
C ILE A 18 -1.96 -2.29 1.56
N LEU A 19 -2.26 -1.04 1.88
CA LEU A 19 -2.41 0.03 0.90
C LEU A 19 -1.70 1.30 1.36
N ASN A 20 -0.48 1.50 0.84
CA ASN A 20 0.32 2.68 1.10
C ASN A 20 1.22 3.02 -0.08
N ASN A 21 0.78 3.93 -0.92
CA ASN A 21 1.55 4.46 -2.04
C ASN A 21 2.12 5.86 -1.74
N ASN A 22 2.10 6.32 -0.49
CA ASN A 22 2.67 7.60 -0.12
C ASN A 22 4.21 7.56 -0.12
N TYR A 23 4.83 8.72 -0.31
CA TYR A 23 6.28 8.87 -0.16
C TYR A 23 6.68 8.73 1.30
N SER A 24 7.79 8.02 1.53
CA SER A 24 8.47 7.99 2.81
C SER A 24 9.83 8.68 2.66
N PHE A 25 10.01 9.80 3.36
CA PHE A 25 11.26 10.56 3.40
C PHE A 25 12.22 10.06 4.48
N GLY A 26 12.42 8.73 4.53
CA GLY A 26 13.31 8.11 5.50
C GLY A 26 12.58 7.56 6.74
N LYS A 27 13.36 6.96 7.64
CA LYS A 27 12.84 6.20 8.79
C LYS A 27 12.04 7.05 9.77
N THR A 28 12.50 8.25 10.08
CA THR A 28 11.83 9.17 11.03
C THR A 28 10.46 9.61 10.51
N PHE A 29 10.37 9.91 9.21
CA PHE A 29 9.10 10.28 8.59
C PHE A 29 8.15 9.10 8.51
N SER A 30 8.66 7.89 8.28
CA SER A 30 7.86 6.66 8.30
C SER A 30 7.23 6.43 9.67
N VAL A 31 7.99 6.61 10.75
CA VAL A 31 7.49 6.53 12.13
C VAL A 31 6.37 7.55 12.38
N ALA A 32 6.57 8.80 11.98
CA ALA A 32 5.54 9.84 12.11
C ALA A 32 4.28 9.52 11.28
N SER A 33 4.42 8.90 10.11
CA SER A 33 3.29 8.53 9.23
C SER A 33 2.44 7.38 9.78
N ILE A 34 2.99 6.52 10.61
CA ILE A 34 2.28 5.41 11.28
C ILE A 34 1.35 5.92 12.40
N GLN A 35 1.53 7.14 12.88
CA GLN A 35 0.68 7.74 13.92
C GLN A 35 -0.74 8.06 13.45
N SER A 36 -1.07 7.93 12.18
CA SER A 36 -2.38 8.25 11.65
C SER A 36 -2.87 7.18 10.70
N SER A 37 -3.96 6.54 11.07
CA SER A 37 -4.71 5.58 10.25
C SER A 37 -5.69 6.24 9.27
N ALA A 38 -5.70 7.59 9.19
CA ALA A 38 -6.61 8.30 8.29
C ALA A 38 -6.34 7.94 6.82
N THR A 39 -7.42 7.63 6.09
CA THR A 39 -7.34 7.43 4.64
C THR A 39 -6.90 8.73 3.96
N SER A 40 -5.83 8.65 3.21
CA SER A 40 -5.23 9.78 2.50
C SER A 40 -5.28 9.52 1.00
N LEU A 41 -5.97 10.38 0.27
CA LEU A 41 -6.04 10.37 -1.18
C LEU A 41 -5.38 11.63 -1.73
N ARG A 42 -4.36 11.49 -2.59
CA ARG A 42 -3.60 12.62 -3.16
C ARG A 42 -3.32 12.38 -4.64
N PRO A 43 -3.40 13.42 -5.48
CA PRO A 43 -2.92 13.32 -6.85
C PRO A 43 -1.39 13.12 -6.86
N HIS A 44 -0.90 12.46 -7.90
CA HIS A 44 0.52 12.19 -8.08
C HIS A 44 1.12 13.16 -9.09
N TYR A 45 1.95 14.09 -8.62
CA TYR A 45 2.60 15.11 -9.46
C TYR A 45 4.07 14.83 -9.74
N SER A 46 4.64 13.75 -9.16
CA SER A 46 6.05 13.43 -9.34
C SER A 46 6.31 12.77 -10.70
N LEU A 47 7.46 13.04 -11.27
CA LEU A 47 7.99 12.33 -12.45
C LEU A 47 8.44 10.90 -12.14
N SER A 48 8.47 10.50 -10.86
CA SER A 48 8.84 9.14 -10.46
C SER A 48 7.76 8.14 -10.87
N ASP A 49 8.12 7.18 -11.70
CA ASP A 49 7.24 6.12 -12.20
C ASP A 49 7.01 4.96 -11.23
N GLY A 50 7.57 5.04 -10.02
CA GLY A 50 7.65 3.87 -9.14
C GLY A 50 6.42 3.56 -8.30
N ASN A 51 5.69 4.55 -7.81
CA ASN A 51 4.75 4.32 -6.70
C ASN A 51 3.46 5.13 -6.80
N TYR A 52 2.68 4.90 -7.85
CA TYR A 52 1.38 5.51 -8.06
C TYR A 52 0.37 4.50 -8.58
N LEU A 53 -0.89 4.84 -8.50
CA LEU A 53 -2.00 4.19 -9.19
C LEU A 53 -2.49 5.10 -10.31
N GLN A 54 -3.00 4.53 -11.40
CA GLN A 54 -3.48 5.28 -12.55
C GLN A 54 -4.87 4.81 -12.94
N GLY A 55 -5.84 5.73 -12.88
CA GLY A 55 -7.24 5.43 -13.16
C GLY A 55 -8.15 6.43 -12.49
N ALA A 56 -9.10 5.96 -11.71
CA ALA A 56 -10.05 6.82 -11.00
C ALA A 56 -10.21 6.40 -9.54
N THR A 57 -10.46 7.38 -8.69
CA THR A 57 -10.72 7.15 -7.27
C THR A 57 -11.64 8.23 -6.72
N ALA A 58 -12.50 7.82 -5.80
CA ALA A 58 -13.47 8.70 -5.18
C ALA A 58 -13.56 8.44 -3.67
N THR A 59 -13.67 9.50 -2.88
CA THR A 59 -14.03 9.43 -1.46
C THR A 59 -15.38 10.10 -1.26
N MET A 60 -16.26 9.40 -0.59
CA MET A 60 -17.64 9.83 -0.31
C MET A 60 -17.93 9.71 1.19
N SER A 61 -18.71 10.65 1.73
CA SER A 61 -19.34 10.49 3.04
C SER A 61 -20.70 9.82 2.84
N LEU A 62 -20.88 8.64 3.39
CA LEU A 62 -22.18 7.95 3.41
C LEU A 62 -23.04 8.47 4.56
N SER A 63 -22.42 8.88 5.66
CA SER A 63 -23.08 9.51 6.79
C SER A 63 -22.14 10.52 7.47
N ARG A 64 -22.60 11.15 8.57
CA ARG A 64 -21.76 12.03 9.41
C ARG A 64 -20.53 11.33 9.99
N HIS A 65 -20.61 10.01 10.18
CA HIS A 65 -19.59 9.20 10.84
C HIS A 65 -18.91 8.21 9.90
N THR A 66 -19.41 8.05 8.66
CA THR A 66 -18.95 7.01 7.73
C THR A 66 -18.41 7.62 6.45
N GLU A 67 -17.18 7.28 6.14
CA GLU A 67 -16.50 7.61 4.88
C GLU A 67 -16.18 6.33 4.11
N THR A 68 -16.31 6.39 2.80
CA THR A 68 -15.94 5.30 1.89
C THR A 68 -15.07 5.85 0.78
N SER A 69 -14.00 5.13 0.48
CA SER A 69 -13.13 5.41 -0.67
C SER A 69 -13.12 4.20 -1.59
N LEU A 70 -13.33 4.46 -2.88
CA LEU A 70 -13.27 3.46 -3.93
C LEU A 70 -12.17 3.84 -4.90
N PHE A 71 -11.47 2.86 -5.46
CA PHE A 71 -10.47 3.12 -6.48
C PHE A 71 -10.36 1.97 -7.49
N ILE A 72 -10.01 2.36 -8.71
CA ILE A 72 -9.63 1.44 -9.79
C ILE A 72 -8.41 1.99 -10.49
N SER A 73 -7.48 1.12 -10.83
CA SER A 73 -6.22 1.48 -11.47
C SER A 73 -5.87 0.46 -12.54
N HIS A 74 -5.44 0.94 -13.68
CA HIS A 74 -4.76 0.14 -14.70
C HIS A 74 -3.51 0.89 -15.15
N ARG A 75 -2.34 0.26 -15.05
CA ARG A 75 -1.07 0.87 -15.47
C ARG A 75 -0.12 -0.13 -16.08
N ARG A 76 0.69 0.33 -17.01
CA ARG A 76 1.87 -0.41 -17.45
C ARG A 76 2.98 -0.27 -16.43
N ILE A 77 3.70 -1.35 -16.20
CA ILE A 77 4.81 -1.41 -15.24
C ILE A 77 6.08 -1.89 -15.91
N ASP A 78 7.20 -1.43 -15.38
CA ASP A 78 8.51 -1.91 -15.79
C ASP A 78 8.84 -3.19 -15.05
N ALA A 79 9.21 -4.23 -15.77
CA ALA A 79 9.48 -5.52 -15.19
C ALA A 79 10.71 -6.19 -15.80
N THR A 80 11.45 -6.94 -14.99
CA THR A 80 12.39 -7.94 -15.48
C THR A 80 11.62 -9.23 -15.68
N LEU A 81 11.52 -9.69 -16.91
CA LEU A 81 10.87 -10.94 -17.26
C LEU A 81 11.80 -12.13 -17.02
N THR A 82 11.24 -13.32 -16.95
CA THR A 82 11.97 -14.58 -17.00
C THR A 82 12.58 -14.79 -18.39
N ASN A 83 13.50 -15.74 -18.55
CA ASN A 83 14.21 -15.98 -19.83
C ASN A 83 13.25 -16.33 -20.97
N ASP A 84 12.13 -16.96 -20.66
CA ASP A 84 11.05 -17.32 -21.59
C ASP A 84 10.06 -16.16 -21.85
N SER A 85 10.26 -15.01 -21.19
CA SER A 85 9.41 -13.81 -21.27
C SER A 85 7.93 -14.02 -20.87
N THR A 86 7.59 -15.18 -20.31
CA THR A 86 6.20 -15.53 -19.94
C THR A 86 5.80 -15.03 -18.58
N SER A 87 6.77 -14.74 -17.70
CA SER A 87 6.53 -14.41 -16.29
C SER A 87 7.36 -13.22 -15.84
N ILE A 88 6.90 -12.54 -14.80
CA ILE A 88 7.60 -11.43 -14.15
C ILE A 88 8.52 -11.99 -13.06
N ALA A 89 9.83 -11.82 -13.21
CA ALA A 89 10.81 -12.16 -12.19
C ALA A 89 10.98 -11.05 -11.14
N THR A 90 10.86 -9.77 -11.54
CA THR A 90 11.00 -8.64 -10.62
C THR A 90 10.31 -7.40 -11.19
N ILE A 91 9.50 -6.71 -10.38
CA ILE A 91 8.93 -5.42 -10.73
C ILE A 91 9.97 -4.33 -10.48
N VAL A 92 10.28 -3.53 -11.50
CA VAL A 92 11.25 -2.43 -11.44
C VAL A 92 10.53 -1.15 -11.03
N LYS A 93 10.97 -0.52 -9.95
CA LYS A 93 10.35 0.69 -9.40
C LYS A 93 11.15 1.97 -9.61
N THR A 94 12.29 1.89 -10.29
CA THR A 94 13.19 3.04 -10.47
C THR A 94 12.71 4.03 -11.52
N GLY A 95 11.97 3.57 -12.53
CA GLY A 95 11.48 4.41 -13.64
C GLY A 95 12.60 4.95 -14.54
N TYR A 96 13.81 4.39 -14.47
CA TYR A 96 14.93 4.81 -15.33
C TYR A 96 14.89 4.07 -16.65
N HIS A 97 15.06 4.83 -17.76
CA HIS A 97 15.08 4.33 -19.14
C HIS A 97 16.28 4.91 -19.91
N ARG A 98 17.49 4.81 -19.34
CA ARG A 98 18.71 5.45 -19.85
C ARG A 98 19.60 4.49 -20.62
N THR A 99 19.55 3.20 -20.31
CA THR A 99 20.36 2.15 -20.95
C THR A 99 19.50 1.21 -21.78
N VAL A 100 20.10 0.48 -22.71
CA VAL A 100 19.42 -0.51 -23.54
C VAL A 100 18.71 -1.57 -22.66
N SER A 101 19.35 -1.98 -21.57
CA SER A 101 18.75 -2.95 -20.62
C SER A 101 17.56 -2.37 -19.84
N GLU A 102 17.60 -1.09 -19.47
CA GLU A 102 16.49 -0.39 -18.84
C GLU A 102 15.33 -0.20 -19.83
N MET A 103 15.62 0.15 -21.09
CA MET A 103 14.63 0.30 -22.15
C MET A 103 13.90 -1.02 -22.47
N ARG A 104 14.57 -2.16 -22.42
CA ARG A 104 13.93 -3.48 -22.60
C ARG A 104 12.93 -3.84 -21.48
N ARG A 105 13.07 -3.23 -20.31
CA ARG A 105 12.17 -3.46 -19.16
C ARG A 105 11.00 -2.49 -19.14
N LYS A 106 11.03 -1.46 -19.99
CA LYS A 106 10.03 -0.40 -20.02
C LYS A 106 8.67 -0.94 -20.43
N HIS A 107 7.67 -0.75 -19.56
CA HIS A 107 6.24 -0.98 -19.86
C HIS A 107 5.95 -2.37 -20.47
N ASN A 108 6.71 -3.39 -20.10
CA ASN A 108 6.60 -4.74 -20.67
C ASN A 108 5.65 -5.66 -19.92
N ALA A 109 5.01 -5.16 -18.87
CA ALA A 109 3.94 -5.81 -18.12
C ALA A 109 2.88 -4.81 -17.71
N SER A 110 1.71 -5.28 -17.28
CA SER A 110 0.64 -4.43 -16.76
C SER A 110 0.08 -4.92 -15.43
N GLN A 111 -0.42 -3.97 -14.65
CA GLN A 111 -1.08 -4.20 -13.36
C GLN A 111 -2.44 -3.53 -13.36
N THR A 112 -3.47 -4.30 -13.06
CA THR A 112 -4.81 -3.80 -12.75
C THR A 112 -5.06 -3.97 -11.25
N ALA A 113 -5.53 -2.92 -10.59
CA ALA A 113 -5.84 -2.95 -9.17
C ALA A 113 -7.20 -2.29 -8.93
N ALA A 114 -8.00 -2.88 -8.06
CA ALA A 114 -9.23 -2.27 -7.59
C ALA A 114 -9.35 -2.48 -6.09
N GLY A 115 -10.02 -1.56 -5.41
CA GLY A 115 -10.21 -1.71 -3.98
C GLY A 115 -11.18 -0.70 -3.40
N ALA A 116 -11.51 -0.97 -2.15
CA ALA A 116 -12.42 -0.18 -1.35
C ALA A 116 -11.91 -0.03 0.07
N ASN A 117 -12.20 1.11 0.67
CA ASN A 117 -12.03 1.35 2.10
C ASN A 117 -13.34 1.92 2.64
N ILE A 118 -13.76 1.44 3.79
CA ILE A 118 -14.83 2.02 4.59
C ILE A 118 -14.28 2.34 5.97
N ARG A 119 -14.60 3.51 6.51
CA ARG A 119 -14.19 3.96 7.83
C ARG A 119 -15.36 4.57 8.57
N VAL A 120 -15.57 4.12 9.79
CA VAL A 120 -16.55 4.67 10.72
C VAL A 120 -15.82 5.32 11.89
N SER A 121 -16.17 6.57 12.20
CA SER A 121 -15.57 7.33 13.30
C SER A 121 -16.65 7.87 14.22
N ILE A 122 -16.65 7.46 15.48
CA ILE A 122 -17.65 7.83 16.50
C ILE A 122 -16.91 8.32 17.75
N GLY A 123 -17.00 9.62 18.02
CA GLY A 123 -16.32 10.22 19.15
C GLY A 123 -14.81 10.04 19.10
N GLN A 124 -14.27 9.25 20.02
CA GLN A 124 -12.83 8.99 20.14
C GLN A 124 -12.38 7.70 19.44
N TRP A 125 -13.33 6.90 18.94
CA TRP A 125 -13.09 5.63 18.28
C TRP A 125 -13.19 5.76 16.76
N HIS A 126 -12.40 4.98 16.08
CA HIS A 126 -12.63 4.67 14.67
C HIS A 126 -12.33 3.20 14.39
N VAL A 127 -13.05 2.68 13.42
CA VAL A 127 -12.82 1.37 12.83
C VAL A 127 -12.92 1.52 11.32
N GLY A 128 -12.00 0.90 10.61
CA GLY A 128 -12.00 0.85 9.15
C GLY A 128 -11.80 -0.56 8.63
N ALA A 129 -12.21 -0.79 7.41
CA ALA A 129 -11.92 -2.01 6.67
C ALA A 129 -11.47 -1.64 5.25
N THR A 130 -10.43 -2.31 4.77
CA THR A 130 -9.88 -2.10 3.44
C THR A 130 -9.79 -3.44 2.72
N ALA A 131 -10.16 -3.46 1.45
CA ALA A 131 -9.97 -4.59 0.56
C ALA A 131 -9.31 -4.13 -0.73
N ILE A 132 -8.38 -4.92 -1.26
CA ILE A 132 -7.71 -4.67 -2.53
C ILE A 132 -7.55 -5.98 -3.30
N ILE A 133 -7.76 -5.91 -4.59
CA ILE A 133 -7.43 -6.96 -5.56
C ILE A 133 -6.43 -6.41 -6.56
N ASN A 134 -5.46 -7.25 -6.94
CA ASN A 134 -4.45 -6.94 -7.95
C ASN A 134 -4.40 -8.08 -8.96
N HIS A 135 -4.42 -7.73 -10.23
CA HIS A 135 -4.22 -8.64 -11.35
C HIS A 135 -3.04 -8.18 -12.20
N TYR A 136 -2.17 -9.10 -12.55
CA TYR A 136 -1.04 -8.86 -13.47
C TYR A 136 -1.29 -9.61 -14.78
N ASP A 137 -0.95 -9.00 -15.92
CA ASP A 137 -1.05 -9.65 -17.25
C ASP A 137 -0.14 -10.87 -17.40
N LYS A 138 0.94 -10.92 -16.61
CA LYS A 138 1.88 -12.05 -16.53
C LYS A 138 2.06 -12.48 -15.08
N PRO A 139 2.11 -13.80 -14.81
CA PRO A 139 2.29 -14.28 -13.44
C PRO A 139 3.63 -13.82 -12.84
N LEU A 140 3.61 -13.44 -11.58
CA LEU A 140 4.81 -13.21 -10.79
C LEU A 140 5.48 -14.55 -10.50
N ARG A 141 6.74 -14.70 -10.87
CA ARG A 141 7.60 -15.84 -10.54
C ARG A 141 8.98 -15.35 -10.12
N PRO A 142 9.10 -14.78 -8.91
CA PRO A 142 10.34 -14.18 -8.42
C PRO A 142 11.40 -15.23 -8.13
N TYR A 143 11.00 -16.45 -7.84
CA TYR A 143 11.88 -17.57 -7.56
C TYR A 143 11.71 -18.68 -8.62
N THR A 144 12.84 -19.20 -9.11
CA THR A 144 12.90 -20.38 -9.96
C THR A 144 13.75 -21.42 -9.23
N PRO A 145 13.24 -22.64 -8.94
CA PRO A 145 14.05 -23.73 -8.42
C PRO A 145 15.26 -23.93 -9.34
N ASN A 146 16.40 -24.35 -8.81
CA ASN A 146 17.69 -24.56 -9.51
C ASN A 146 18.51 -23.29 -9.80
N LYS A 147 18.14 -22.09 -9.32
CA LYS A 147 19.03 -20.97 -9.22
C LYS A 147 19.83 -21.01 -7.92
N SER A 148 21.05 -20.42 -7.95
CA SER A 148 21.96 -20.32 -6.81
C SER A 148 21.25 -20.04 -5.49
N LEU A 149 21.78 -20.60 -4.39
CA LEU A 149 21.38 -20.31 -2.98
C LEU A 149 21.19 -18.82 -2.69
N TYR A 150 21.86 -17.94 -3.41
CA TYR A 150 21.70 -16.49 -3.31
C TYR A 150 20.25 -15.99 -3.54
N TYR A 151 19.40 -16.75 -4.23
CA TYR A 151 18.01 -16.35 -4.51
C TYR A 151 16.98 -16.96 -3.55
N LEU A 152 17.40 -17.71 -2.53
CA LEU A 152 16.48 -18.34 -1.56
C LEU A 152 15.57 -17.32 -0.86
N TYR A 153 16.04 -16.09 -0.64
CA TYR A 153 15.20 -15.03 -0.03
C TYR A 153 13.97 -14.68 -0.88
N LYS A 154 13.96 -15.00 -2.16
CA LYS A 154 12.81 -14.79 -3.05
C LYS A 154 11.73 -15.87 -2.94
N MET A 155 12.02 -16.96 -2.25
CA MET A 155 11.11 -18.09 -2.10
C MET A 155 9.80 -17.71 -1.36
N HIS A 156 9.91 -16.72 -0.46
CA HIS A 156 8.77 -16.20 0.30
C HIS A 156 8.08 -14.98 -0.36
N GLN A 157 8.49 -14.60 -1.58
CA GLN A 157 7.81 -13.54 -2.31
C GLN A 157 6.55 -14.08 -2.97
N ALA A 158 5.52 -13.21 -3.07
CA ALA A 158 4.26 -13.58 -3.71
C ALA A 158 4.49 -14.09 -5.13
N SER A 159 3.87 -15.21 -5.47
CA SER A 159 3.89 -15.83 -6.79
C SER A 159 2.47 -16.07 -7.25
N GLY A 160 2.20 -15.85 -8.54
CA GLY A 160 0.86 -15.92 -9.10
C GLY A 160 0.52 -14.71 -9.95
N GLN A 161 -0.72 -14.62 -10.38
CA GLN A 161 -1.21 -13.57 -11.26
C GLN A 161 -2.25 -12.68 -10.57
N ASP A 162 -3.06 -13.29 -9.73
CA ASP A 162 -4.13 -12.63 -8.97
C ASP A 162 -3.80 -12.62 -7.50
N PHE A 163 -3.98 -11.48 -6.86
CA PHE A 163 -3.71 -11.27 -5.44
C PHE A 163 -4.83 -10.48 -4.80
N TRP A 164 -5.23 -10.88 -3.61
CA TRP A 164 -6.16 -10.11 -2.80
C TRP A 164 -5.59 -9.89 -1.38
N ASN A 165 -5.95 -8.78 -0.79
CA ASN A 165 -5.63 -8.50 0.60
C ASN A 165 -6.81 -7.76 1.25
N VAL A 166 -7.04 -8.06 2.51
CA VAL A 166 -8.03 -7.38 3.35
C VAL A 166 -7.40 -6.96 4.65
N SER A 167 -7.80 -5.83 5.19
CA SER A 167 -7.38 -5.39 6.53
C SER A 167 -8.52 -4.75 7.29
N ILE A 168 -8.38 -4.79 8.61
CA ILE A 168 -9.20 -4.03 9.55
C ILE A 168 -8.27 -3.10 10.30
N ASP A 169 -8.56 -1.80 10.28
CA ASP A 169 -7.88 -0.80 11.09
C ASP A 169 -8.80 -0.30 12.20
N TYR A 170 -8.19 0.05 13.32
CA TYR A 170 -8.91 0.55 14.49
C TYR A 170 -8.05 1.55 15.25
N GLY A 171 -8.70 2.45 15.95
CA GLY A 171 -7.98 3.39 16.78
C GLY A 171 -8.85 4.00 17.86
N TYR A 172 -8.17 4.43 18.91
CA TYR A 172 -8.77 5.08 20.07
C TYR A 172 -7.91 6.25 20.53
N ARG A 173 -8.54 7.39 20.76
CA ARG A 173 -7.89 8.61 21.24
C ARG A 173 -8.35 8.95 22.64
N LEU A 174 -7.51 8.72 23.64
CA LEU A 174 -7.80 9.11 25.01
C LEU A 174 -7.31 10.54 25.24
N GLY A 175 -8.23 11.51 25.07
CA GLY A 175 -7.92 12.93 25.13
C GLY A 175 -6.93 13.37 24.06
N LYS A 176 -6.05 14.33 24.43
CA LYS A 176 -5.02 14.87 23.52
C LYS A 176 -3.65 14.18 23.68
N ARG A 177 -3.52 13.27 24.62
CA ARG A 177 -2.21 12.75 25.04
C ARG A 177 -1.93 11.30 24.66
N LEU A 178 -2.95 10.47 24.57
CA LEU A 178 -2.79 9.04 24.30
C LEU A 178 -3.54 8.64 23.04
N HIS A 179 -2.86 8.03 22.09
CA HIS A 179 -3.40 7.53 20.84
C HIS A 179 -3.00 6.08 20.66
N LEU A 180 -3.99 5.24 20.49
CA LEU A 180 -3.86 3.84 20.11
C LEU A 180 -4.32 3.69 18.66
N GLU A 181 -3.52 3.06 17.84
CA GLU A 181 -3.86 2.77 16.45
C GLU A 181 -3.38 1.35 16.12
N GLY A 182 -4.16 0.60 15.38
CA GLY A 182 -3.80 -0.75 14.94
C GLY A 182 -4.34 -1.07 13.56
N GLU A 183 -3.67 -1.97 12.88
CA GLU A 183 -4.13 -2.56 11.63
C GLU A 183 -3.74 -4.03 11.60
N THR A 184 -4.70 -4.89 11.26
CA THR A 184 -4.48 -6.33 11.05
C THR A 184 -4.95 -6.69 9.65
N ALA A 185 -4.14 -7.43 8.93
CA ALA A 185 -4.36 -7.78 7.54
C ALA A 185 -4.11 -9.25 7.26
N THR A 186 -4.80 -9.77 6.26
CA THR A 186 -4.54 -11.08 5.66
C THR A 186 -4.71 -11.02 4.14
N GLY A 187 -4.28 -12.04 3.44
CA GLY A 187 -4.37 -12.13 1.98
C GLY A 187 -4.20 -13.56 1.45
N ASP A 188 -3.80 -13.69 0.20
CA ASP A 188 -3.66 -14.98 -0.49
C ASP A 188 -2.79 -16.00 0.24
N CYS A 189 -1.76 -15.55 0.94
CA CYS A 189 -0.85 -16.39 1.72
C CYS A 189 -1.52 -16.96 2.98
N ARG A 190 -2.74 -16.50 3.34
CA ARG A 190 -3.47 -16.87 4.56
C ARG A 190 -2.71 -16.55 5.86
N GLU A 191 -1.60 -15.84 5.77
CA GLU A 191 -0.85 -15.34 6.92
C GLU A 191 -1.47 -14.05 7.42
N VAL A 192 -1.35 -13.81 8.74
CA VAL A 192 -1.85 -12.60 9.38
C VAL A 192 -0.67 -11.69 9.69
N ALA A 193 -0.77 -10.46 9.23
CA ALA A 193 0.15 -9.39 9.57
C ALA A 193 -0.55 -8.36 10.46
N THR A 194 0.12 -7.88 11.50
CA THR A 194 -0.43 -6.87 12.40
C THR A 194 0.58 -5.79 12.71
N VAL A 195 0.10 -4.56 12.84
CA VAL A 195 0.88 -3.40 13.32
C VAL A 195 0.04 -2.66 14.34
N ASN A 196 0.58 -2.49 15.54
CA ASN A 196 -0.05 -1.72 16.61
C ASN A 196 0.87 -0.60 17.06
N THR A 197 0.31 0.56 17.31
CA THR A 197 1.05 1.73 17.78
C THR A 197 0.37 2.35 18.98
N LEU A 198 1.18 2.71 19.97
CA LEU A 198 0.78 3.47 21.12
C LEU A 198 1.61 4.75 21.15
N SER A 199 0.99 5.90 21.03
CA SER A 199 1.63 7.20 21.10
C SER A 199 1.19 7.93 22.35
N TRP A 200 2.14 8.34 23.19
CA TRP A 200 1.88 9.07 24.42
C TRP A 200 2.66 10.38 24.49
N LEU A 201 1.95 11.49 24.67
CA LEU A 201 2.53 12.80 24.92
C LEU A 201 2.73 12.98 26.43
N ALA A 202 3.95 12.70 26.92
CA ALA A 202 4.33 12.83 28.32
C ALA A 202 4.72 14.28 28.66
N GLY A 203 3.79 15.22 28.44
CA GLY A 203 4.03 16.66 28.67
C GLY A 203 4.15 17.47 27.39
N LYS A 204 4.74 18.67 27.48
CA LYS A 204 4.87 19.61 26.32
C LYS A 204 6.06 19.30 25.41
N LYS A 205 7.05 18.55 25.89
CA LYS A 205 8.34 18.37 25.20
C LYS A 205 8.71 16.90 24.89
N ILE A 206 8.00 15.93 25.45
CA ILE A 206 8.34 14.51 25.33
C ILE A 206 7.17 13.77 24.71
N SER A 207 7.41 13.08 23.60
CA SER A 207 6.50 12.12 23.02
C SER A 207 7.16 10.74 22.99
N LEU A 208 6.46 9.74 23.47
CA LEU A 208 6.89 8.34 23.43
C LEU A 208 6.00 7.60 22.44
N MET A 209 6.60 6.73 21.66
CA MET A 209 5.89 5.88 20.72
C MET A 209 6.37 4.45 20.86
N LEU A 210 5.44 3.54 21.10
CA LEU A 210 5.65 2.11 21.06
C LEU A 210 5.03 1.56 19.77
N ILE A 211 5.79 0.75 19.05
CA ILE A 211 5.33 0.06 17.83
C ILE A 211 5.55 -1.43 18.03
N GLN A 212 4.48 -2.20 17.87
CA GLN A 212 4.49 -3.66 17.83
C GLN A 212 4.16 -4.08 16.40
N ARG A 213 4.95 -4.99 15.86
CA ARG A 213 4.80 -5.51 14.51
C ARG A 213 5.00 -7.02 14.49
#